data_11f730736a555dba64ea763d0c9f6fba
#
_entry.id   11f730736a555dba64ea763d0c9f6fba
#
_cell.length_a   1.000
_cell.length_b   1.000
_cell.length_c   1.000
_cell.angle_alpha   90.00
_cell.angle_beta   90.00
_cell.angle_gamma   90.00
#
_symmetry.space_group_name_H-M   'P 1'
#
loop_
_entity.id
_entity.type
_entity.pdbx_description
1 polymer ?
#
loop_
_entity_poly.entity_id
_entity_poly.type
_entity_poly.pdbx_seq_one_letter_code
_entity_poly.pdbx_strand_id
1 'polypeptide(L)'
;MPPAATIETLFIDELTAATRDVFKTMVFQEVEASSPIAGDSRRPKANVVGTVAFAGKTTGLVVFYSTMDAAQIITAPMLGLNPARVHGELLPDAIGELTNMIAGSFRTRVAHAKGEM
;
A
#
# COMPACT_ATOMS: atom_id res chain seq x y z
N MET A 1 -23.94 -1.24 14.62
CA MET A 1 -23.06 -0.74 13.54
C MET A 1 -22.17 0.36 14.08
N PRO A 2 -20.88 0.27 13.88
CA PRO A 2 -19.99 1.32 14.38
C PRO A 2 -20.20 2.63 13.65
N PRO A 3 -19.92 3.77 14.29
CA PRO A 3 -19.95 5.07 13.62
C PRO A 3 -18.96 5.12 12.43
N ALA A 4 -19.24 5.96 11.45
CA ALA A 4 -18.39 6.12 10.27
C ALA A 4 -16.94 6.47 10.65
N ALA A 5 -16.73 7.33 11.64
CA ALA A 5 -15.39 7.69 12.12
C ALA A 5 -14.62 6.47 12.66
N THR A 6 -15.31 5.51 13.30
CA THR A 6 -14.69 4.27 13.79
C THR A 6 -14.28 3.38 12.61
N ILE A 7 -15.08 3.32 11.54
CA ILE A 7 -14.75 2.56 10.34
C ILE A 7 -13.53 3.17 9.64
N GLU A 8 -13.48 4.50 9.52
CA GLU A 8 -12.32 5.19 8.94
C GLU A 8 -11.06 4.92 9.76
N THR A 9 -11.14 4.98 11.07
CA THR A 9 -10.01 4.69 11.95
C THR A 9 -9.53 3.25 11.76
N LEU A 10 -10.46 2.30 11.68
CA LEU A 10 -10.12 0.90 11.42
C LEU A 10 -9.37 0.75 10.09
N PHE A 11 -9.85 1.38 9.04
CA PHE A 11 -9.22 1.27 7.72
C PHE A 11 -7.84 1.91 7.71
N ILE A 12 -7.66 3.07 8.35
CA ILE A 12 -6.37 3.73 8.46
C ILE A 12 -5.39 2.84 9.25
N ASP A 13 -5.81 2.30 10.37
CA ASP A 13 -4.96 1.46 11.23
C ASP A 13 -4.56 0.19 10.51
N GLU A 14 -5.49 -0.48 9.84
CA GLU A 14 -5.21 -1.73 9.15
C GLU A 14 -4.40 -1.52 7.88
N LEU A 15 -4.62 -0.43 7.17
CA LEU A 15 -3.80 -0.10 6.00
C LEU A 15 -2.37 0.24 6.42
N THR A 16 -2.20 0.96 7.51
CA THR A 16 -0.89 1.28 8.07
C THR A 16 -0.16 0.01 8.46
N ALA A 17 -0.83 -0.90 9.17
CA ALA A 17 -0.24 -2.16 9.60
C ALA A 17 0.13 -3.05 8.39
N ALA A 18 -0.75 -3.13 7.40
CA ALA A 18 -0.49 -3.90 6.18
C ALA A 18 0.74 -3.37 5.45
N THR A 19 0.83 -2.04 5.31
CA THR A 19 1.96 -1.40 4.64
C THR A 19 3.27 -1.66 5.38
N ARG A 20 3.26 -1.51 6.69
CA ARG A 20 4.45 -1.78 7.52
C ARG A 20 4.92 -3.22 7.38
N ASP A 21 4.00 -4.17 7.43
CA ASP A 21 4.34 -5.60 7.35
C ASP A 21 4.93 -5.94 5.98
N VAL A 22 4.32 -5.45 4.91
CA VAL A 22 4.81 -5.71 3.55
C VAL A 22 6.18 -5.08 3.34
N PHE A 23 6.39 -3.86 3.79
CA PHE A 23 7.70 -3.21 3.67
C PHE A 23 8.76 -3.96 4.46
N LYS A 24 8.43 -4.40 5.68
CA LYS A 24 9.37 -5.15 6.51
C LYS A 24 9.78 -6.48 5.89
N THR A 25 8.83 -7.22 5.32
CA THR A 25 9.06 -8.57 4.82
C THR A 25 9.57 -8.61 3.38
N MET A 26 9.16 -7.66 2.54
CA MET A 26 9.48 -7.68 1.10
C MET A 26 10.49 -6.62 0.69
N VAL A 27 10.51 -5.49 1.39
CA VAL A 27 11.41 -4.38 1.09
C VAL A 27 12.58 -4.33 2.08
N PHE A 28 12.44 -5.03 3.20
CA PHE A 28 13.45 -5.10 4.27
C PHE A 28 13.74 -3.73 4.88
N GLN A 29 12.71 -2.89 4.95
CA GLN A 29 12.80 -1.55 5.54
C GLN A 29 11.63 -1.30 6.47
N GLU A 30 11.90 -0.59 7.56
CA GLU A 30 10.85 -0.11 8.43
C GLU A 30 10.37 1.25 7.92
N VAL A 31 9.05 1.42 7.87
CA VAL A 31 8.43 2.69 7.48
C VAL A 31 7.52 3.18 8.59
N GLU A 32 7.38 4.48 8.68
CA GLU A 32 6.51 5.11 9.66
C GLU A 32 5.41 5.90 8.96
N ALA A 33 4.22 5.84 9.53
CA ALA A 33 3.11 6.62 9.03
C ALA A 33 3.25 8.07 9.49
N SER A 34 3.00 9.00 8.58
CA SER A 34 2.77 10.39 8.96
C SER A 34 1.27 10.61 9.19
N SER A 35 0.88 11.85 9.48
CA SER A 35 -0.53 12.15 9.74
C SER A 35 -1.40 11.83 8.53
N PRO A 36 -2.49 11.07 8.70
CA PRO A 36 -3.41 10.78 7.61
C PRO A 36 -4.08 12.07 7.12
N ILE A 37 -4.33 12.10 5.82
CA ILE A 37 -5.08 13.19 5.18
C ILE A 37 -6.40 12.63 4.73
N ALA A 38 -7.42 12.79 5.57
CA ALA A 38 -8.76 12.27 5.27
C ALA A 38 -9.58 13.29 4.49
N GLY A 39 -10.36 12.81 3.54
CA GLY A 39 -11.33 13.64 2.82
C GLY A 39 -10.73 14.63 1.84
N ASP A 40 -9.44 14.59 1.60
CA ASP A 40 -8.78 15.49 0.66
C ASP A 40 -8.79 14.87 -0.73
N SER A 41 -9.29 15.62 -1.71
CA SER A 41 -9.35 15.18 -3.09
C SER A 41 -8.06 15.46 -3.87
N ARG A 42 -7.09 16.14 -3.27
CA ARG A 42 -5.84 16.44 -3.95
C ARG A 42 -5.01 15.18 -4.11
N ARG A 43 -4.49 14.98 -5.31
CA ARG A 43 -3.60 13.86 -5.59
C ARG A 43 -2.17 14.24 -5.27
N PRO A 44 -1.40 13.36 -4.61
CA PRO A 44 0.02 13.60 -4.42
C PRO A 44 0.73 13.70 -5.76
N LYS A 45 1.80 14.47 -5.81
CA LYS A 45 2.69 14.46 -6.97
C LYS A 45 3.43 13.12 -7.02
N ALA A 46 3.29 12.40 -8.10
CA ALA A 46 3.90 11.09 -8.25
C ALA A 46 4.27 10.82 -9.70
N ASN A 47 5.33 10.04 -9.87
CA ASN A 47 5.77 9.58 -11.18
C ASN A 47 5.34 8.14 -11.42
N VAL A 48 5.10 7.39 -10.35
CA VAL A 48 4.75 5.97 -10.39
C VAL A 48 3.52 5.75 -9.53
N VAL A 49 2.55 5.02 -10.07
CA VAL A 49 1.29 4.75 -9.38
C VAL A 49 0.97 3.27 -9.52
N GLY A 50 0.70 2.62 -8.40
CA GLY A 50 0.15 1.28 -8.37
C GLY A 50 -1.30 1.33 -7.91
N THR A 51 -2.17 0.53 -8.54
CA THR A 51 -3.59 0.56 -8.23
C THR A 51 -4.13 -0.87 -8.16
N VAL A 52 -4.86 -1.18 -7.08
CA VAL A 52 -5.53 -2.46 -6.92
C VAL A 52 -6.97 -2.20 -6.49
N ALA A 53 -7.91 -2.68 -7.29
CA ALA A 53 -9.32 -2.67 -6.95
C ALA A 53 -9.72 -4.00 -6.34
N PHE A 54 -10.62 -3.99 -5.39
CA PHE A 54 -11.17 -5.22 -4.83
C PHE A 54 -12.67 -5.07 -4.60
N ALA A 55 -13.35 -6.20 -4.65
CA ALA A 55 -14.79 -6.26 -4.44
C ALA A 55 -15.14 -7.48 -3.58
N GLY A 56 -16.27 -7.42 -2.93
CA GLY A 56 -16.75 -8.46 -2.04
C GLY A 56 -17.58 -7.82 -0.93
N LYS A 57 -17.45 -8.32 0.28
CA LYS A 57 -18.10 -7.69 1.45
C LYS A 57 -17.58 -6.29 1.68
N THR A 58 -16.31 -6.06 1.38
CA THR A 58 -15.69 -4.73 1.37
C THR A 58 -15.23 -4.46 -0.05
N THR A 59 -15.67 -3.35 -0.61
CA THR A 59 -15.30 -2.92 -1.96
C THR A 59 -14.46 -1.65 -1.86
N GLY A 60 -13.38 -1.58 -2.61
CA GLY A 60 -12.53 -0.40 -2.57
C GLY A 60 -11.40 -0.43 -3.55
N LEU A 61 -10.54 0.55 -3.38
CA LEU A 61 -9.39 0.80 -4.23
C LEU A 61 -8.20 1.19 -3.35
N VAL A 62 -7.10 0.48 -3.52
CA VAL A 62 -5.83 0.87 -2.91
C VAL A 62 -4.95 1.47 -3.98
N VAL A 63 -4.45 2.67 -3.74
CA VAL A 63 -3.57 3.38 -4.67
C VAL A 63 -2.27 3.70 -3.96
N PHE A 64 -1.17 3.35 -4.60
CA PHE A 64 0.18 3.62 -4.10
C PHE A 64 0.81 4.68 -5.01
N TYR A 65 1.16 5.81 -4.46
CA TYR A 65 1.82 6.91 -5.18
C TYR A 65 3.29 6.99 -4.77
N SER A 66 4.17 7.14 -5.73
CA SER A 66 5.60 7.24 -5.45
C SER A 66 6.30 8.14 -6.47
N THR A 67 7.37 8.78 -6.02
CA THR A 67 8.33 9.37 -6.96
C THR A 67 9.14 8.27 -7.61
N MET A 68 9.77 8.57 -8.74
CA MET A 68 10.62 7.60 -9.44
C MET A 68 11.77 7.14 -8.54
N ASP A 69 12.46 8.07 -7.88
CA ASP A 69 13.59 7.75 -7.03
C ASP A 69 13.19 6.85 -5.86
N ALA A 70 12.09 7.19 -5.19
CA ALA A 70 11.59 6.39 -4.08
C ALA A 70 11.17 5.00 -4.57
N ALA A 71 10.50 4.91 -5.73
CA ALA A 71 10.08 3.63 -6.29
C ALA A 71 11.27 2.72 -6.58
N GLN A 72 12.36 3.26 -7.11
CA GLN A 72 13.59 2.49 -7.35
C GLN A 72 14.18 1.96 -6.05
N ILE A 73 14.26 2.80 -5.02
CA ILE A 73 14.81 2.42 -3.71
C ILE A 73 13.93 1.34 -3.06
N ILE A 74 12.61 1.49 -3.14
CA ILE A 74 11.67 0.56 -2.53
C ILE A 74 11.70 -0.81 -3.21
N THR A 75 11.74 -0.82 -4.55
CA THR A 75 11.60 -2.07 -5.31
C THR A 75 12.92 -2.81 -5.51
N ALA A 76 14.05 -2.14 -5.42
CA ALA A 76 15.36 -2.77 -5.61
C ALA A 76 15.57 -4.00 -4.71
N PRO A 77 15.30 -3.94 -3.39
CA PRO A 77 15.45 -5.14 -2.54
C PRO A 77 14.53 -6.29 -2.95
N MET A 78 13.33 -5.98 -3.43
CA MET A 78 12.39 -7.01 -3.90
C MET A 78 12.94 -7.79 -5.09
N LEU A 79 13.74 -7.13 -5.92
CA LEU A 79 14.29 -7.69 -7.14
C LEU A 79 15.74 -8.19 -6.99
N GLY A 80 16.35 -7.93 -5.83
CA GLY A 80 17.75 -8.25 -5.61
C GLY A 80 18.69 -7.43 -6.49
N LEU A 81 18.34 -6.19 -6.78
CA LEU A 81 19.10 -5.31 -7.67
C LEU A 81 19.49 -4.02 -6.95
N ASN A 82 20.47 -3.31 -7.52
CA ASN A 82 20.74 -1.92 -7.13
C ASN A 82 19.60 -1.02 -7.62
N PRO A 83 19.25 0.06 -6.89
CA PRO A 83 18.19 0.96 -7.33
C PRO A 83 18.37 1.49 -8.75
N ALA A 84 19.61 1.80 -9.15
CA ALA A 84 19.90 2.31 -10.50
C ALA A 84 19.57 1.31 -11.61
N ARG A 85 19.45 0.02 -11.28
CA ARG A 85 19.11 -1.03 -12.25
C ARG A 85 17.61 -1.28 -12.36
N VAL A 86 16.82 -0.69 -11.50
CA VAL A 86 15.36 -0.84 -11.54
C VAL A 86 14.80 0.21 -12.48
N HIS A 87 14.62 -0.16 -13.73
CA HIS A 87 14.10 0.75 -14.76
C HIS A 87 13.26 -0.03 -15.77
N GLY A 88 12.67 0.69 -16.72
CA GLY A 88 11.82 0.07 -17.73
C GLY A 88 10.61 -0.60 -17.09
N GLU A 89 10.25 -1.77 -17.58
CA GLU A 89 9.08 -2.51 -17.10
C GLU A 89 9.27 -3.12 -15.71
N LEU A 90 10.52 -3.30 -15.27
CA LEU A 90 10.79 -3.84 -13.93
C LEU A 90 10.19 -2.98 -12.84
N LEU A 91 10.24 -1.67 -13.00
CA LEU A 91 9.75 -0.74 -12.00
C LEU A 91 8.23 -0.80 -11.82
N PRO A 92 7.41 -0.60 -12.87
CA PRO A 92 5.96 -0.69 -12.69
C PRO A 92 5.50 -2.09 -12.28
N ASP A 93 6.15 -3.14 -12.76
CA ASP A 93 5.81 -4.51 -12.37
C ASP A 93 6.04 -4.73 -10.87
N ALA A 94 7.17 -4.27 -10.35
CA ALA A 94 7.48 -4.40 -8.92
C ALA A 94 6.56 -3.53 -8.05
N ILE A 95 6.24 -2.33 -8.47
CA ILE A 95 5.29 -1.46 -7.76
C ILE A 95 3.88 -2.09 -7.78
N GLY A 96 3.49 -2.68 -8.90
CA GLY A 96 2.21 -3.40 -9.00
C GLY A 96 2.15 -4.56 -8.02
N GLU A 97 3.22 -5.34 -7.93
CA GLU A 97 3.30 -6.46 -6.98
C GLU A 97 3.25 -5.97 -5.53
N LEU A 98 3.99 -4.91 -5.22
CA LEU A 98 3.98 -4.31 -3.89
C LEU A 98 2.57 -3.84 -3.52
N THR A 99 1.88 -3.17 -4.43
CA THR A 99 0.52 -2.68 -4.21
C THR A 99 -0.45 -3.85 -4.01
N ASN A 100 -0.30 -4.92 -4.78
CA ASN A 100 -1.09 -6.16 -4.61
C ASN A 100 -0.91 -6.76 -3.22
N MET A 101 0.32 -6.83 -2.74
CA MET A 101 0.61 -7.38 -1.43
C MET A 101 0.02 -6.52 -0.30
N ILE A 102 0.14 -5.20 -0.41
CA ILE A 102 -0.45 -4.28 0.56
C ILE A 102 -1.97 -4.42 0.57
N ALA A 103 -2.59 -4.41 -0.61
CA ALA A 103 -4.05 -4.54 -0.73
C ALA A 103 -4.55 -5.87 -0.18
N GLY A 104 -3.85 -6.96 -0.48
CA GLY A 104 -4.20 -8.29 0.03
C GLY A 104 -4.12 -8.38 1.55
N SER A 105 -3.04 -7.88 2.12
CA SER A 105 -2.86 -7.82 3.57
C SER A 105 -3.94 -6.94 4.22
N PHE A 106 -4.23 -5.79 3.64
CA PHE A 106 -5.27 -4.89 4.13
C PHE A 106 -6.64 -5.57 4.15
N ARG A 107 -7.03 -6.22 3.06
CA ARG A 107 -8.32 -6.92 2.97
C ARG A 107 -8.45 -8.00 4.04
N THR A 108 -7.42 -8.81 4.20
CA THR A 108 -7.40 -9.88 5.20
C THR A 108 -7.51 -9.32 6.61
N ARG A 109 -6.78 -8.25 6.91
CA ARG A 109 -6.81 -7.60 8.22
C ARG A 109 -8.17 -6.99 8.53
N VAL A 110 -8.78 -6.31 7.55
CA VAL A 110 -10.11 -5.71 7.73
C VAL A 110 -11.16 -6.79 7.93
N ALA A 111 -11.14 -7.84 7.12
CA ALA A 111 -12.08 -8.96 7.27
C ALA A 111 -11.96 -9.63 8.64
N HIS A 112 -10.74 -9.86 9.10
CA HIS A 112 -10.46 -10.45 10.41
C HIS A 112 -10.95 -9.53 11.53
N ALA A 113 -10.65 -8.25 11.47
CA ALA A 113 -11.05 -7.27 12.48
C ALA A 113 -12.57 -7.11 12.56
N LYS A 114 -13.27 -7.30 11.44
CA LYS A 114 -14.74 -7.24 11.38
C LYS A 114 -15.42 -8.57 11.69
N GLY A 115 -14.63 -9.61 11.98
CA GLY A 115 -15.17 -10.93 12.27
C GLY A 115 -15.72 -11.68 11.06
N GLU A 116 -15.23 -11.35 9.86
CA GLU A 116 -15.68 -11.97 8.60
C GLU A 116 -14.89 -13.24 8.25
N MET A 117 -13.90 -13.58 9.05
CA MET A 117 -13.08 -14.77 8.85
C MET A 117 -13.13 -15.66 10.07
#